data_85e0e63443e1ac2cba416f9623d80758
#
_entry.id   85e0e63443e1ac2cba416f9623d80758
#
_cell.length_a   1.000
_cell.length_b   1.000
_cell.length_c   1.000
_cell.angle_alpha   90.00
_cell.angle_beta   90.00
_cell.angle_gamma   90.00
#
_symmetry.space_group_name_H-M   'P 1'
#
loop_
_entity.id
_entity.type
_entity.pdbx_description
1 polymer ?
#
loop_
_entity_poly.entity_id
_entity_poly.type
_entity_poly.pdbx_seq_one_letter_code
_entity_poly.pdbx_strand_id
1 'polypeptide(L)'
;MVGKITDNRFLSGSLIPALMDDNPFMTPNTLLMQVLAAREVWRSGYREVEQNEAMSWGDIHEPQIIKVTADRLGIDNVTDKVRVPYHYHHDGKRLFSVSLDGILHVPSKKTITIDDRSTFAPQGMGFEFVIEGDGNLEVKTTRTHFRDVPQPYLGVWQLQAGLMATGRKWGVIAILYSGSQLCLYF
;
A
#
# COMPACT_ATOMS: atom_id res chain seq x y z
N MET A 1 -12.37 1.21 -14.84
CA MET A 1 -11.89 2.37 -14.09
C MET A 1 -12.45 2.25 -12.67
N VAL A 2 -11.63 1.84 -11.70
CA VAL A 2 -12.03 1.87 -10.28
C VAL A 2 -11.86 3.33 -9.86
N GLY A 3 -12.98 4.04 -9.68
CA GLY A 3 -12.95 5.43 -9.24
C GLY A 3 -12.26 5.54 -7.88
N LYS A 4 -11.61 6.68 -7.63
CA LYS A 4 -10.94 6.98 -6.37
C LYS A 4 -11.93 6.78 -5.20
N ILE A 5 -11.61 5.85 -4.31
CA ILE A 5 -12.49 5.43 -3.20
C ILE A 5 -12.42 6.46 -2.04
N THR A 6 -11.28 7.15 -1.91
CA THR A 6 -11.06 8.13 -0.83
C THR A 6 -11.40 9.54 -1.27
N ASP A 7 -12.10 10.28 -0.40
CA ASP A 7 -12.47 11.68 -0.62
C ASP A 7 -11.24 12.60 -0.55
N ASN A 8 -10.98 13.37 -1.60
CA ASN A 8 -9.84 14.30 -1.70
C ASN A 8 -9.82 15.40 -0.64
N ARG A 9 -10.96 15.65 0.02
CA ARG A 9 -11.05 16.63 1.12
C ARG A 9 -10.36 16.14 2.39
N PHE A 10 -9.97 14.88 2.45
CA PHE A 10 -9.29 14.26 3.57
C PHE A 10 -7.97 13.66 3.13
N LEU A 11 -7.05 13.53 4.06
CA LEU A 11 -5.80 12.84 3.82
C LEU A 11 -6.07 11.35 3.52
N SER A 12 -5.55 10.86 2.40
CA SER A 12 -5.60 9.43 2.08
C SER A 12 -4.27 8.75 2.42
N GLY A 13 -4.30 7.44 2.66
CA GLY A 13 -3.09 6.66 2.94
C GLY A 13 -2.00 6.85 1.89
N SER A 14 -2.37 6.96 0.61
CA SER A 14 -1.44 7.21 -0.50
C SER A 14 -0.74 8.58 -0.47
N LEU A 15 -1.25 9.52 0.32
CA LEU A 15 -0.68 10.86 0.46
C LEU A 15 0.22 11.01 1.71
N ILE A 16 0.23 10.02 2.60
CA ILE A 16 1.08 10.03 3.80
C ILE A 16 2.57 10.15 3.48
N PRO A 17 3.13 9.47 2.45
CA PRO A 17 4.52 9.70 2.06
C PRO A 17 4.85 11.16 1.76
N ALA A 18 3.92 11.90 1.15
CA ALA A 18 4.11 13.33 0.88
C ALA A 18 4.05 14.18 2.16
N LEU A 19 3.19 13.81 3.13
CA LEU A 19 3.15 14.46 4.43
C LEU A 19 4.45 14.27 5.21
N MET A 20 5.08 13.11 5.07
CA MET A 20 6.34 12.74 5.72
C MET A 20 7.59 13.26 4.98
N ASP A 21 7.40 14.07 3.94
CA ASP A 21 8.46 14.58 3.04
C ASP A 21 9.32 13.46 2.40
N ASP A 22 8.70 12.31 2.17
CA ASP A 22 9.34 11.09 1.66
C ASP A 22 8.73 10.64 0.32
N ASN A 23 8.13 11.56 -0.40
CA ASN A 23 7.56 11.30 -1.71
C ASN A 23 8.34 12.07 -2.79
N PRO A 24 9.01 11.38 -3.74
CA PRO A 24 9.80 12.06 -4.78
C PRO A 24 8.96 12.86 -5.78
N PHE A 25 7.64 12.68 -5.78
CA PHE A 25 6.73 13.30 -6.75
C PHE A 25 5.85 14.40 -6.13
N MET A 26 5.82 14.51 -4.80
CA MET A 26 4.92 15.43 -4.11
C MET A 26 5.52 15.89 -2.78
N THR A 27 5.68 17.18 -2.60
CA THR A 27 6.11 17.79 -1.33
C THR A 27 4.94 17.99 -0.36
N PRO A 28 5.19 18.21 0.95
CA PRO A 28 4.13 18.58 1.92
C PRO A 28 3.35 19.82 1.50
N ASN A 29 4.02 20.82 0.91
CA ASN A 29 3.36 22.03 0.43
C ASN A 29 2.42 21.73 -0.75
N THR A 30 2.84 20.89 -1.70
CA THR A 30 1.98 20.47 -2.82
C THR A 30 0.77 19.70 -2.30
N LEU A 31 0.96 18.83 -1.30
CA LEU A 31 -0.13 18.11 -0.64
C LEU A 31 -1.12 19.07 0.02
N LEU A 32 -0.63 20.06 0.76
CA LEU A 32 -1.48 21.08 1.40
C LEU A 32 -2.33 21.79 0.35
N MET A 33 -1.72 22.24 -0.74
CA MET A 33 -2.42 22.89 -1.87
C MET A 33 -3.51 22.01 -2.45
N GLN A 34 -3.24 20.71 -2.60
CA GLN A 34 -4.21 19.74 -3.09
C GLN A 34 -5.42 19.62 -2.15
N VAL A 35 -5.19 19.52 -0.84
CA VAL A 35 -6.26 19.39 0.15
C VAL A 35 -7.10 20.69 0.22
N LEU A 36 -6.45 21.86 0.18
CA LEU A 36 -7.14 23.15 0.19
C LEU A 36 -7.98 23.34 -1.08
N ALA A 37 -7.46 22.94 -2.24
CA ALA A 37 -8.20 22.99 -3.50
C ALA A 37 -9.44 22.07 -3.48
N ALA A 38 -9.29 20.86 -2.94
CA ALA A 38 -10.39 19.92 -2.81
C ALA A 38 -11.48 20.38 -1.82
N ARG A 39 -11.10 21.21 -0.84
CA ARG A 39 -12.04 21.86 0.11
C ARG A 39 -12.60 23.18 -0.41
N GLU A 40 -12.27 23.56 -1.64
CA GLU A 40 -12.68 24.82 -2.25
C GLU A 40 -12.18 26.09 -1.54
N VAL A 41 -11.20 25.93 -0.63
CA VAL A 41 -10.61 27.06 0.11
C VAL A 41 -9.61 27.80 -0.76
N TRP A 42 -8.88 27.09 -1.61
CA TRP A 42 -7.91 27.67 -2.54
C TRP A 42 -7.75 26.80 -3.78
N ARG A 43 -7.94 27.38 -4.97
CA ARG A 43 -7.85 26.67 -6.25
C ARG A 43 -6.73 27.15 -7.17
N SER A 44 -6.04 28.22 -6.82
CA SER A 44 -5.00 28.80 -7.68
C SER A 44 -3.78 27.88 -7.78
N GLY A 45 -3.43 27.48 -8.99
CA GLY A 45 -2.23 26.71 -9.29
C GLY A 45 -2.31 25.20 -9.04
N TYR A 46 -3.40 24.68 -8.47
CA TYR A 46 -3.58 23.23 -8.32
C TYR A 46 -4.06 22.60 -9.64
N ARG A 47 -3.37 21.54 -10.05
CA ARG A 47 -3.84 20.67 -11.13
C ARG A 47 -4.04 19.26 -10.55
N GLU A 48 -5.18 18.66 -10.84
CA GLU A 48 -5.41 17.25 -10.52
C GLU A 48 -4.44 16.37 -11.28
N VAL A 49 -3.88 15.36 -10.59
CA VAL A 49 -2.96 14.40 -11.23
C VAL A 49 -3.80 13.50 -12.12
N GLU A 50 -3.63 13.62 -13.43
CA GLU A 50 -4.25 12.74 -14.40
C GLU A 50 -3.58 11.35 -14.34
N GLN A 51 -4.41 10.31 -14.53
CA GLN A 51 -3.90 8.95 -14.64
C GLN A 51 -2.99 8.84 -15.86
N ASN A 52 -1.75 8.44 -15.64
CA ASN A 52 -0.79 8.20 -16.70
C ASN A 52 -0.69 6.69 -17.04
N GLU A 53 0.01 6.38 -18.13
CA GLU A 53 0.19 5.00 -18.59
C GLU A 53 0.79 4.08 -17.52
N ALA A 54 1.75 4.56 -16.73
CA ALA A 54 2.37 3.76 -15.67
C ALA A 54 1.37 3.40 -14.55
N MET A 55 0.46 4.32 -14.20
CA MET A 55 -0.63 4.06 -13.25
C MET A 55 -1.61 3.04 -13.81
N SER A 56 -1.94 3.14 -15.11
CA SER A 56 -2.82 2.19 -15.79
C SER A 56 -2.22 0.77 -15.82
N TRP A 57 -0.92 0.64 -16.05
CA TRP A 57 -0.23 -0.66 -15.95
C TRP A 57 -0.24 -1.21 -14.53
N GLY A 58 -0.11 -0.34 -13.51
CA GLY A 58 -0.28 -0.72 -12.11
C GLY A 58 -1.63 -1.41 -11.87
N ASP A 59 -2.72 -0.76 -12.28
CA ASP A 59 -4.09 -1.29 -12.14
C ASP A 59 -4.30 -2.63 -12.86
N ILE A 60 -3.64 -2.82 -14.02
CA ILE A 60 -3.71 -4.08 -14.80
C ILE A 60 -2.99 -5.22 -14.08
N HIS A 61 -1.82 -4.94 -13.48
CA HIS A 61 -1.00 -5.96 -12.83
C HIS A 61 -1.45 -6.29 -11.40
N GLU A 62 -2.13 -5.38 -10.72
CA GLU A 62 -2.53 -5.52 -9.31
C GLU A 62 -3.22 -6.85 -9.00
N PRO A 63 -4.26 -7.31 -9.74
CA PRO A 63 -4.92 -8.58 -9.44
C PRO A 63 -3.99 -9.80 -9.55
N GLN A 64 -3.06 -9.77 -10.50
CA GLN A 64 -2.08 -10.84 -10.67
C GLN A 64 -1.05 -10.87 -9.54
N ILE A 65 -0.61 -9.68 -9.11
CA ILE A 65 0.32 -9.55 -7.99
C ILE A 65 -0.33 -10.06 -6.71
N ILE A 66 -1.59 -9.70 -6.44
CA ILE A 66 -2.36 -10.19 -5.29
C ILE A 66 -2.41 -11.72 -5.29
N LYS A 67 -2.79 -12.32 -6.42
CA LYS A 67 -2.86 -13.76 -6.56
C LYS A 67 -1.52 -14.44 -6.32
N VAL A 68 -0.46 -14.00 -7.00
CA VAL A 68 0.88 -14.60 -6.84
C VAL A 68 1.42 -14.41 -5.43
N THR A 69 1.10 -13.29 -4.77
CA THR A 69 1.47 -13.06 -3.37
C THR A 69 0.79 -14.08 -2.46
N ALA A 70 -0.50 -14.28 -2.62
CA ALA A 70 -1.27 -15.26 -1.85
C ALA A 70 -0.74 -16.69 -2.06
N ASP A 71 -0.51 -17.07 -3.31
CA ASP A 71 0.04 -18.38 -3.69
C ASP A 71 1.42 -18.62 -3.03
N ARG A 72 2.32 -17.62 -3.06
CA ARG A 72 3.65 -17.70 -2.42
C ARG A 72 3.59 -17.85 -0.90
N LEU A 73 2.61 -17.20 -0.28
CA LEU A 73 2.38 -17.28 1.16
C LEU A 73 1.56 -18.51 1.55
N GLY A 74 1.04 -19.25 0.58
CA GLY A 74 0.14 -20.38 0.79
C GLY A 74 -1.16 -19.94 1.48
N ILE A 75 -1.69 -18.76 1.14
CA ILE A 75 -2.94 -18.21 1.68
C ILE A 75 -4.01 -18.33 0.60
N ASP A 76 -5.00 -19.21 0.84
CA ASP A 76 -6.04 -19.48 -0.16
C ASP A 76 -7.18 -18.45 -0.14
N ASN A 77 -7.40 -17.79 0.99
CA ASN A 77 -8.52 -16.86 1.17
C ASN A 77 -8.01 -15.41 1.13
N VAL A 78 -8.34 -14.72 0.05
CA VAL A 78 -7.95 -13.32 -0.21
C VAL A 78 -9.15 -12.53 -0.66
N THR A 79 -9.35 -11.36 -0.06
CA THR A 79 -10.25 -10.34 -0.59
C THR A 79 -9.44 -9.36 -1.43
N ASP A 80 -9.64 -9.37 -2.72
CA ASP A 80 -9.14 -8.35 -3.64
C ASP A 80 -10.12 -7.16 -3.74
N LYS A 81 -9.64 -6.01 -4.17
CA LYS A 81 -10.47 -4.82 -4.44
C LYS A 81 -11.38 -4.41 -3.29
N VAL A 82 -10.76 -4.13 -2.15
CA VAL A 82 -11.50 -3.59 -1.00
C VAL A 82 -12.12 -2.24 -1.38
N ARG A 83 -13.44 -2.23 -1.59
CA ARG A 83 -14.18 -1.07 -2.13
C ARG A 83 -14.58 -0.03 -1.09
N VAL A 84 -14.42 -0.35 0.18
CA VAL A 84 -14.81 0.55 1.28
C VAL A 84 -13.55 1.05 1.97
N PRO A 85 -13.36 2.37 2.10
CA PRO A 85 -12.19 2.91 2.79
C PRO A 85 -12.32 2.68 4.28
N TYR A 86 -11.21 2.38 4.94
CA TYR A 86 -11.07 2.40 6.38
C TYR A 86 -10.71 3.81 6.84
N HIS A 87 -11.23 4.23 7.99
CA HIS A 87 -11.00 5.56 8.52
C HIS A 87 -10.26 5.48 9.85
N TYR A 88 -9.18 6.23 9.96
CA TYR A 88 -8.51 6.40 11.24
C TYR A 88 -9.06 7.64 11.94
N HIS A 89 -9.47 7.47 13.19
CA HIS A 89 -10.00 8.52 14.04
C HIS A 89 -9.11 8.71 15.27
N HIS A 90 -8.91 9.97 15.66
CA HIS A 90 -8.28 10.34 16.92
C HIS A 90 -9.10 11.47 17.55
N ASP A 91 -9.43 11.33 18.82
CA ASP A 91 -10.30 12.26 19.55
C ASP A 91 -11.62 12.56 18.82
N GLY A 92 -12.25 11.53 18.26
CA GLY A 92 -13.51 11.64 17.53
C GLY A 92 -13.40 12.32 16.15
N LYS A 93 -12.20 12.75 15.71
CA LYS A 93 -11.95 13.37 14.41
C LYS A 93 -11.32 12.39 13.46
N ARG A 94 -11.84 12.32 12.22
CA ARG A 94 -11.21 11.55 11.16
C ARG A 94 -9.94 12.26 10.71
N LEU A 95 -8.78 11.62 10.88
CA LEU A 95 -7.49 12.15 10.46
C LEU A 95 -7.16 11.77 9.02
N PHE A 96 -7.33 10.50 8.68
CA PHE A 96 -7.09 10.01 7.32
C PHE A 96 -7.96 8.81 6.99
N SER A 97 -7.97 8.44 5.72
CA SER A 97 -8.65 7.25 5.19
C SER A 97 -7.69 6.44 4.34
N VAL A 98 -7.83 5.12 4.37
CA VAL A 98 -7.04 4.21 3.54
C VAL A 98 -7.94 3.31 2.73
N SER A 99 -7.56 3.07 1.48
CA SER A 99 -8.07 1.97 0.67
C SER A 99 -7.00 0.90 0.65
N LEU A 100 -7.38 -0.34 0.88
CA LEU A 100 -6.46 -1.48 0.81
C LEU A 100 -6.56 -2.10 -0.57
N ASP A 101 -5.44 -2.53 -1.12
CA ASP A 101 -5.41 -3.28 -2.37
C ASP A 101 -5.93 -4.70 -2.16
N GLY A 102 -5.69 -5.28 -0.97
CA GLY A 102 -6.23 -6.58 -0.59
C GLY A 102 -6.22 -6.85 0.90
N ILE A 103 -6.90 -7.93 1.28
CA ILE A 103 -6.91 -8.49 2.64
C ILE A 103 -6.56 -9.98 2.54
N LEU A 104 -5.56 -10.39 3.29
CA LEU A 104 -5.14 -11.79 3.42
C LEU A 104 -5.77 -12.39 4.67
N HIS A 105 -6.56 -13.46 4.51
CA HIS A 105 -7.29 -14.09 5.61
C HIS A 105 -6.56 -15.35 6.09
N VAL A 106 -6.07 -15.33 7.32
CA VAL A 106 -5.36 -16.44 7.96
C VAL A 106 -6.11 -16.85 9.24
N PRO A 107 -7.11 -17.75 9.14
CA PRO A 107 -8.03 -18.05 10.23
C PRO A 107 -7.37 -18.75 11.44
N SER A 108 -6.21 -19.37 11.24
CA SER A 108 -5.42 -20.03 12.28
C SER A 108 -3.95 -19.69 12.14
N LYS A 109 -3.20 -19.87 13.21
CA LYS A 109 -1.74 -19.61 13.20
C LYS A 109 -1.05 -20.30 12.04
N LYS A 110 -0.32 -19.53 11.26
CA LYS A 110 0.47 -19.98 10.13
C LYS A 110 1.90 -19.47 10.26
N THR A 111 2.86 -20.39 10.19
CA THR A 111 4.27 -19.99 10.09
C THR A 111 4.59 -19.66 8.64
N ILE A 112 5.15 -18.50 8.42
CA ILE A 112 5.72 -18.08 7.14
C ILE A 112 7.23 -18.17 7.26
N THR A 113 7.83 -18.94 6.36
CA THR A 113 9.28 -19.00 6.21
C THR A 113 9.68 -18.12 5.04
N ILE A 114 10.50 -17.11 5.32
CA ILE A 114 11.09 -16.26 4.30
C ILE A 114 12.40 -16.88 3.89
N ASP A 115 12.48 -17.40 2.68
CA ASP A 115 13.70 -17.89 2.07
C ASP A 115 14.24 -16.93 1.00
N ASP A 116 15.50 -17.13 0.59
CA ASP A 116 16.21 -16.31 -0.39
C ASP A 116 15.52 -16.23 -1.77
N ARG A 117 14.50 -17.04 -2.02
CA ARG A 117 13.86 -17.16 -3.33
C ARG A 117 12.47 -16.53 -3.42
N SER A 118 11.75 -16.47 -2.30
CA SER A 118 10.35 -16.02 -2.30
C SER A 118 10.17 -14.61 -1.75
N THR A 119 11.05 -14.20 -0.88
CA THR A 119 11.03 -12.91 -0.20
C THR A 119 12.47 -12.49 0.03
N PHE A 120 12.74 -11.20 -0.04
CA PHE A 120 14.08 -10.73 0.23
C PHE A 120 14.39 -10.77 1.73
N ALA A 121 15.05 -11.85 2.16
CA ALA A 121 15.86 -11.82 3.36
C ALA A 121 17.32 -11.55 2.96
N PRO A 122 18.13 -10.86 3.78
CA PRO A 122 19.58 -10.83 3.60
C PRO A 122 20.10 -12.25 3.46
N GLN A 123 20.99 -12.49 2.50
CA GLN A 123 21.52 -13.83 2.20
C GLN A 123 21.90 -14.60 3.46
N GLY A 124 21.33 -15.79 3.63
CA GLY A 124 21.64 -16.70 4.73
C GLY A 124 20.84 -16.51 6.01
N MET A 125 19.86 -15.61 6.06
CA MET A 125 18.92 -15.50 7.17
C MET A 125 17.52 -15.93 6.73
N GLY A 126 17.16 -17.19 6.97
CA GLY A 126 15.75 -17.61 6.96
C GLY A 126 15.06 -16.98 8.16
N PHE A 127 14.03 -16.16 7.94
CA PHE A 127 13.17 -15.68 9.01
C PHE A 127 11.89 -16.51 9.02
N GLU A 128 11.54 -16.97 10.21
CA GLU A 128 10.22 -17.55 10.46
C GLU A 128 9.44 -16.59 11.34
N PHE A 129 8.19 -16.32 10.97
CA PHE A 129 7.28 -15.59 11.80
C PHE A 129 5.87 -16.18 11.68
N VAL A 130 5.09 -15.99 12.74
CA VAL A 130 3.75 -16.54 12.84
C VAL A 130 2.75 -15.43 12.60
N ILE A 131 1.87 -15.65 11.63
CA ILE A 131 0.73 -14.77 11.34
C ILE A 131 -0.58 -15.45 11.72
N GLU A 132 -1.58 -14.66 12.09
CA GLU A 132 -2.93 -15.09 12.40
C GLU A 132 -3.91 -13.94 12.19
N GLY A 133 -5.14 -14.25 11.81
CA GLY A 133 -6.16 -13.25 11.52
C GLY A 133 -5.96 -12.57 10.18
N ASP A 134 -6.63 -11.45 9.98
CA ASP A 134 -6.56 -10.67 8.75
C ASP A 134 -5.30 -9.82 8.69
N GLY A 135 -4.62 -9.86 7.54
CA GLY A 135 -3.50 -8.99 7.22
C GLY A 135 -3.82 -8.02 6.08
N ASN A 136 -3.22 -6.84 6.10
CA ASN A 136 -3.32 -5.88 5.01
C ASN A 136 -2.36 -6.25 3.88
N LEU A 137 -2.79 -6.12 2.64
CA LEU A 137 -1.95 -6.24 1.45
C LEU A 137 -1.90 -4.89 0.74
N GLU A 138 -0.69 -4.42 0.49
CA GLU A 138 -0.38 -3.24 -0.31
C GLU A 138 0.42 -3.69 -1.54
N VAL A 139 -0.01 -3.27 -2.72
CA VAL A 139 0.60 -3.66 -3.99
C VAL A 139 1.24 -2.46 -4.66
N LYS A 140 2.47 -2.64 -5.13
CA LYS A 140 3.19 -1.60 -5.89
C LYS A 140 3.84 -2.19 -7.14
N THR A 141 3.90 -1.36 -8.18
CA THR A 141 4.73 -1.61 -9.36
C THR A 141 5.74 -0.49 -9.49
N THR A 142 6.97 -0.81 -9.82
CA THR A 142 8.01 0.19 -10.02
C THR A 142 8.98 -0.22 -11.13
N ARG A 143 9.58 0.77 -11.80
CA ARG A 143 10.65 0.55 -12.79
C ARG A 143 12.04 0.57 -12.15
N THR A 144 12.14 0.86 -10.86
CA THR A 144 13.42 0.86 -10.15
C THR A 144 13.97 -0.54 -10.01
N HIS A 145 15.27 -0.65 -9.79
CA HIS A 145 15.89 -1.91 -9.45
C HIS A 145 15.46 -2.36 -8.05
N PHE A 146 15.44 -3.65 -7.87
CA PHE A 146 15.20 -4.30 -6.60
C PHE A 146 16.11 -3.75 -5.48
N ARG A 147 15.58 -3.74 -4.24
CA ARG A 147 16.29 -3.37 -3.02
C ARG A 147 15.91 -4.32 -1.89
N ASP A 148 16.85 -4.58 -0.98
CA ASP A 148 16.63 -5.41 0.21
C ASP A 148 15.59 -4.80 1.17
N VAL A 149 15.52 -3.47 1.21
CA VAL A 149 14.53 -2.71 1.97
C VAL A 149 13.77 -1.80 1.01
N PRO A 150 12.43 -1.82 1.01
CA PRO A 150 11.66 -0.97 0.13
C PRO A 150 11.86 0.50 0.51
N GLN A 151 11.89 1.36 -0.49
CA GLN A 151 11.84 2.80 -0.23
C GLN A 151 10.50 3.13 0.47
N PRO A 152 10.50 3.94 1.55
CA PRO A 152 9.30 4.12 2.38
C PRO A 152 8.08 4.58 1.61
N TYR A 153 8.25 5.41 0.56
CA TYR A 153 7.14 5.85 -0.30
C TYR A 153 6.55 4.71 -1.17
N LEU A 154 7.26 3.59 -1.34
CA LEU A 154 6.78 2.42 -2.09
C LEU A 154 5.93 1.48 -1.22
N GLY A 155 5.00 2.03 -0.46
CA GLY A 155 3.98 1.28 0.27
C GLY A 155 4.17 1.21 1.79
N VAL A 156 5.38 1.46 2.33
CA VAL A 156 5.61 1.33 3.78
C VAL A 156 4.69 2.25 4.57
N TRP A 157 4.65 3.53 4.25
CA TRP A 157 3.76 4.50 4.90
C TRP A 157 2.28 4.16 4.71
N GLN A 158 1.90 3.65 3.52
CA GLN A 158 0.53 3.23 3.23
C GLN A 158 0.14 2.00 4.04
N LEU A 159 1.01 1.00 4.12
CA LEU A 159 0.77 -0.20 4.93
C LEU A 159 0.62 0.16 6.40
N GLN A 160 1.51 1.01 6.96
CA GLN A 160 1.43 1.46 8.34
C GLN A 160 0.12 2.20 8.62
N ALA A 161 -0.28 3.12 7.74
CA ALA A 161 -1.57 3.80 7.83
C ALA A 161 -2.75 2.82 7.75
N GLY A 162 -2.64 1.83 6.89
CA GLY A 162 -3.62 0.74 6.77
C GLY A 162 -3.77 -0.05 8.07
N LEU A 163 -2.66 -0.43 8.68
CA LEU A 163 -2.66 -1.14 9.97
C LEU A 163 -3.28 -0.29 11.08
N MET A 164 -2.94 1.01 11.15
CA MET A 164 -3.55 1.93 12.11
C MET A 164 -5.06 2.07 11.90
N ALA A 165 -5.52 2.19 10.67
CA ALA A 165 -6.94 2.39 10.36
C ALA A 165 -7.79 1.13 10.54
N THR A 166 -7.20 -0.05 10.36
CA THR A 166 -7.90 -1.34 10.46
C THR A 166 -7.75 -2.01 11.82
N GLY A 167 -6.74 -1.62 12.61
CA GLY A 167 -6.37 -2.31 13.86
C GLY A 167 -5.72 -3.69 13.63
N ARG A 168 -5.39 -4.05 12.39
CA ARG A 168 -4.72 -5.32 12.07
C ARG A 168 -3.27 -5.30 12.53
N LYS A 169 -2.75 -6.48 12.85
CA LYS A 169 -1.43 -6.61 13.49
C LYS A 169 -0.29 -6.84 12.51
N TRP A 170 -0.61 -7.22 11.27
CA TRP A 170 0.37 -7.54 10.26
C TRP A 170 -0.10 -7.16 8.86
N GLY A 171 0.83 -7.08 7.95
CA GLY A 171 0.55 -6.83 6.56
C GLY A 171 1.77 -7.09 5.69
N VAL A 172 1.55 -7.07 4.38
CA VAL A 172 2.54 -7.37 3.35
C VAL A 172 2.54 -6.26 2.32
N ILE A 173 3.73 -5.82 1.92
CA ILE A 173 3.92 -5.01 0.73
C ILE A 173 4.43 -5.92 -0.37
N ALA A 174 3.70 -6.03 -1.46
CA ALA A 174 4.08 -6.77 -2.64
C ALA A 174 4.53 -5.81 -3.74
N ILE A 175 5.82 -5.78 -4.05
CA ILE A 175 6.39 -4.87 -5.06
C ILE A 175 6.86 -5.65 -6.27
N LEU A 176 6.30 -5.34 -7.44
CA LEU A 176 6.79 -5.83 -8.73
C LEU A 176 7.82 -4.85 -9.30
N TYR A 177 9.09 -5.24 -9.25
CA TYR A 177 10.21 -4.48 -9.80
C TYR A 177 10.41 -4.78 -11.28
N SER A 178 10.51 -3.73 -12.08
CA SER A 178 10.80 -3.81 -13.53
C SER A 178 9.93 -4.83 -14.29
N GLY A 179 8.72 -5.10 -13.80
CA GLY A 179 7.77 -6.02 -14.42
C GLY A 179 8.12 -7.51 -14.32
N SER A 180 9.18 -7.90 -13.63
CA SER A 180 9.67 -9.28 -13.63
C SER A 180 10.00 -9.87 -12.26
N GLN A 181 10.33 -9.04 -11.27
CA GLN A 181 10.75 -9.50 -9.95
C GLN A 181 9.74 -9.06 -8.89
N LEU A 182 8.97 -10.02 -8.38
CA LEU A 182 8.04 -9.78 -7.28
C LEU A 182 8.73 -10.04 -5.93
N CYS A 183 8.75 -9.02 -5.08
CA CYS A 183 9.30 -9.06 -3.73
C CYS A 183 8.22 -8.80 -2.70
N LEU A 184 8.27 -9.52 -1.58
CA LEU A 184 7.33 -9.40 -0.47
C LEU A 184 8.07 -8.88 0.77
N TYR A 185 7.50 -7.87 1.43
CA TYR A 185 8.03 -7.26 2.64
C TYR A 185 6.95 -7.28 3.73
N PHE A 186 7.34 -7.64 4.94
CA PHE A 186 6.44 -7.77 6.09
C PHE A 186 6.65 -6.67 7.13
#